data_b5b1a5f86397236c3b099048dfa7bf91
#
_entry.id   b5b1a5f86397236c3b099048dfa7bf91
#
_cell.length_a   1.000
_cell.length_b   1.000
_cell.length_c   1.000
_cell.angle_alpha   90.00
_cell.angle_beta   90.00
_cell.angle_gamma   90.00
#
_symmetry.space_group_name_H-M   'P 1'
#
loop_
_entity.id
_entity.type
_entity.pdbx_description
1 polymer ?
#
loop_
_entity_poly.entity_id
_entity_poly.type
_entity_poly.pdbx_seq_one_letter_code
_entity_poly.pdbx_strand_id
1 'polypeptide(L)'
;MFTNLRHDFRRVYNKTSYKGKMRKVFACLGAQGFQAVMGYRMCRWLVSKHIPLLHLFIQRFVEITTGISIPPEANIGKGLLINHFGGIIINDGTRMGDFCTISHGVTLGNKRPGGRSPAIGNNVYIAAGAKILGDITIGDNCIIGANAVVMGSMPANSIIAGIPAKVMKKFDNKNEYKEFYYEE
;
A
#
# COMPACT_ATOMS: atom_id res chain seq x y z
N MET A 1 9.60 -3.48 13.95
CA MET A 1 8.21 -2.99 14.01
C MET A 1 8.13 -1.48 14.21
N PHE A 2 8.61 -0.94 15.32
CA PHE A 2 8.44 0.48 15.68
C PHE A 2 9.02 1.48 14.69
N THR A 3 10.16 1.19 14.06
CA THR A 3 10.77 2.07 13.06
C THR A 3 9.86 2.28 11.84
N ASN A 4 9.29 1.20 11.30
CA ASN A 4 8.38 1.29 10.16
C ASN A 4 7.11 2.04 10.53
N LEU A 5 6.50 1.70 11.67
CA LEU A 5 5.28 2.37 12.15
C LEU A 5 5.46 3.87 12.37
N ARG A 6 6.65 4.31 12.84
CA ARG A 6 6.98 5.73 12.97
C ARG A 6 6.97 6.46 11.61
N HIS A 7 7.49 5.83 10.57
CA HIS A 7 7.45 6.40 9.21
C HIS A 7 6.03 6.42 8.65
N ASP A 8 5.25 5.34 8.87
CA ASP A 8 3.86 5.25 8.45
C ASP A 8 3.03 6.37 9.11
N PHE A 9 3.13 6.53 10.44
CA PHE A 9 2.47 7.61 11.18
C PHE A 9 2.87 9.01 10.68
N ARG A 10 4.17 9.25 10.46
CA ARG A 10 4.66 10.57 10.01
C ARG A 10 4.07 10.97 8.67
N ARG A 11 3.87 10.02 7.74
CA ARG A 11 3.23 10.31 6.44
C ARG A 11 1.78 10.73 6.60
N VAL A 12 1.00 10.00 7.40
CA VAL A 12 -0.40 10.36 7.68
C VAL A 12 -0.49 11.71 8.37
N TYR A 13 0.37 11.94 9.38
CA TYR A 13 0.42 13.20 10.13
C TYR A 13 0.73 14.42 9.24
N ASN A 14 1.69 14.28 8.32
CA ASN A 14 2.06 15.36 7.40
C ASN A 14 0.96 15.64 6.37
N LYS A 15 0.19 14.64 5.97
CA LYS A 15 -0.92 14.78 5.02
C LYS A 15 -2.17 15.40 5.66
N THR A 16 -2.30 15.35 6.97
CA THR A 16 -3.49 15.83 7.67
C THR A 16 -3.59 17.35 7.64
N SER A 17 -4.71 17.88 7.15
CA SER A 17 -4.98 19.32 7.02
C SER A 17 -5.36 20.01 8.34
N TYR A 18 -5.63 19.27 9.40
CA TYR A 18 -6.03 19.83 10.70
C TYR A 18 -4.95 20.74 11.30
N LYS A 19 -5.37 21.87 11.88
CA LYS A 19 -4.49 22.75 12.66
C LYS A 19 -4.41 22.26 14.13
N GLY A 20 -3.20 22.29 14.70
CA GLY A 20 -2.96 21.89 16.08
C GLY A 20 -2.49 20.43 16.23
N LYS A 21 -1.42 20.25 17.02
CA LYS A 21 -0.71 18.97 17.21
C LYS A 21 -1.63 17.84 17.70
N MET A 22 -2.43 18.10 18.72
CA MET A 22 -3.33 17.09 19.29
C MET A 22 -4.41 16.65 18.29
N ARG A 23 -5.04 17.60 17.58
CA ARG A 23 -6.06 17.28 16.57
C ARG A 23 -5.48 16.44 15.44
N LYS A 24 -4.26 16.73 15.00
CA LYS A 24 -3.55 15.92 13.99
C LYS A 24 -3.33 14.48 14.47
N VAL A 25 -2.89 14.30 15.72
CA VAL A 25 -2.69 12.96 16.29
C VAL A 25 -3.99 12.17 16.33
N PHE A 26 -5.08 12.76 16.84
CA PHE A 26 -6.38 12.08 16.86
C PHE A 26 -6.89 11.75 15.46
N ALA A 27 -6.73 12.66 14.49
CA ALA A 27 -7.09 12.40 13.10
C ALA A 27 -6.28 11.24 12.50
N CYS A 28 -4.99 11.14 12.80
CA CYS A 28 -4.16 10.01 12.36
C CYS A 28 -4.65 8.69 12.96
N LEU A 29 -4.93 8.66 14.26
CA LEU A 29 -5.42 7.46 14.95
C LEU A 29 -6.83 7.07 14.49
N GLY A 30 -7.67 8.03 14.10
CA GLY A 30 -8.99 7.80 13.53
C GLY A 30 -8.98 7.38 12.05
N ALA A 31 -7.87 7.55 11.35
CA ALA A 31 -7.77 7.19 9.94
C ALA A 31 -7.74 5.67 9.76
N GLN A 32 -8.78 5.10 9.15
CA GLN A 32 -8.94 3.64 8.96
C GLN A 32 -7.76 3.03 8.19
N GLY A 33 -7.22 3.72 7.18
CA GLY A 33 -6.02 3.28 6.48
C GLY A 33 -4.81 3.14 7.42
N PHE A 34 -4.62 4.07 8.36
CA PHE A 34 -3.55 3.97 9.36
C PHE A 34 -3.82 2.87 10.39
N GLN A 35 -5.08 2.68 10.80
CA GLN A 35 -5.47 1.58 11.69
C GLN A 35 -5.14 0.22 11.06
N ALA A 36 -5.41 0.06 9.75
CA ALA A 36 -5.07 -1.16 9.02
C ALA A 36 -3.55 -1.39 8.96
N VAL A 37 -2.76 -0.34 8.67
CA VAL A 37 -1.30 -0.43 8.66
C VAL A 37 -0.77 -0.78 10.05
N MET A 38 -1.28 -0.17 11.11
CA MET A 38 -0.90 -0.46 12.50
C MET A 38 -1.21 -1.91 12.87
N GLY A 39 -2.41 -2.39 12.53
CA GLY A 39 -2.80 -3.78 12.75
C GLY A 39 -1.89 -4.76 12.01
N TYR A 40 -1.61 -4.51 10.74
CA TYR A 40 -0.66 -5.30 9.95
C TYR A 40 0.74 -5.36 10.61
N ARG A 41 1.30 -4.21 11.01
CA ARG A 41 2.61 -4.16 11.67
C ARG A 41 2.62 -4.95 12.97
N MET A 42 1.54 -4.90 13.74
CA MET A 42 1.38 -5.65 14.98
C MET A 42 1.27 -7.15 14.72
N CYS A 43 0.42 -7.57 13.78
CA CYS A 43 0.29 -8.98 13.40
C CYS A 43 1.61 -9.57 12.93
N ARG A 44 2.33 -8.85 12.03
CA ARG A 44 3.65 -9.28 11.57
C ARG A 44 4.67 -9.43 12.70
N TRP A 45 4.64 -8.53 13.70
CA TRP A 45 5.51 -8.63 14.87
C TRP A 45 5.14 -9.84 15.72
N LEU A 46 3.87 -10.10 15.98
CA LEU A 46 3.40 -11.26 16.74
C LEU A 46 3.82 -12.57 16.06
N VAL A 47 3.66 -12.69 14.75
CA VAL A 47 4.12 -13.85 13.98
C VAL A 47 5.63 -14.01 14.10
N SER A 48 6.42 -12.92 14.01
CA SER A 48 7.89 -12.97 14.18
C SER A 48 8.34 -13.38 15.59
N LYS A 49 7.47 -13.25 16.58
CA LYS A 49 7.70 -13.67 17.99
C LYS A 49 7.10 -15.03 18.31
N HIS A 50 6.58 -15.73 17.29
CA HIS A 50 5.91 -17.03 17.46
C HIS A 50 4.76 -17.01 18.48
N ILE A 51 4.05 -15.88 18.61
CA ILE A 51 2.87 -15.77 19.47
C ILE A 51 1.66 -16.27 18.67
N PRO A 52 1.13 -17.47 18.98
CA PRO A 52 0.05 -18.06 18.20
C PRO A 52 -1.27 -17.36 18.47
N LEU A 53 -2.19 -17.47 17.49
CA LEU A 53 -3.61 -17.11 17.56
C LEU A 53 -3.93 -15.61 17.71
N LEU A 54 -3.22 -14.84 18.53
CA LEU A 54 -3.55 -13.44 18.79
C LEU A 54 -3.56 -12.60 17.52
N HIS A 55 -2.63 -12.86 16.58
CA HIS A 55 -2.60 -12.13 15.31
C HIS A 55 -3.85 -12.39 14.47
N LEU A 56 -4.48 -13.58 14.54
CA LEU A 56 -5.69 -13.90 13.80
C LEU A 56 -6.87 -13.05 14.24
N PHE A 57 -7.03 -12.88 15.56
CA PHE A 57 -8.09 -12.01 16.11
C PHE A 57 -7.91 -10.55 15.71
N ILE A 58 -6.67 -10.04 15.83
CA ILE A 58 -6.34 -8.67 15.45
C ILE A 58 -6.55 -8.45 13.95
N GLN A 59 -6.07 -9.36 13.11
CA GLN A 59 -6.26 -9.29 11.67
C GLN A 59 -7.75 -9.25 11.32
N ARG A 60 -8.53 -10.20 11.86
CA ARG A 60 -9.98 -10.25 11.60
C ARG A 60 -10.71 -9.00 12.07
N PHE A 61 -10.36 -8.48 13.24
CA PHE A 61 -10.94 -7.23 13.75
C PHE A 61 -10.65 -6.06 12.81
N VAL A 62 -9.41 -5.93 12.36
CA VAL A 62 -9.00 -4.87 11.41
C VAL A 62 -9.73 -5.01 10.07
N GLU A 63 -9.81 -6.22 9.53
CA GLU A 63 -10.52 -6.50 8.26
C GLU A 63 -12.00 -6.09 8.34
N ILE A 64 -12.68 -6.43 9.44
CA ILE A 64 -14.10 -6.10 9.65
C ILE A 64 -14.29 -4.57 9.79
N THR A 65 -13.43 -3.90 10.57
CA THR A 65 -13.61 -2.48 10.88
C THR A 65 -13.14 -1.54 9.77
N THR A 66 -12.18 -1.96 8.95
CA THR A 66 -11.58 -1.10 7.91
C THR A 66 -11.91 -1.54 6.49
N GLY A 67 -12.35 -2.78 6.27
CA GLY A 67 -12.48 -3.36 4.93
C GLY A 67 -11.15 -3.53 4.20
N ILE A 68 -10.04 -3.63 4.95
CA ILE A 68 -8.67 -3.73 4.41
C ILE A 68 -8.03 -5.02 4.92
N SER A 69 -7.62 -5.88 3.99
CA SER A 69 -6.93 -7.14 4.29
C SER A 69 -5.46 -7.07 3.89
N ILE A 70 -4.58 -7.12 4.90
CA ILE A 70 -3.13 -7.18 4.74
C ILE A 70 -2.60 -8.30 5.63
N PRO A 71 -2.26 -9.46 5.06
CA PRO A 71 -1.75 -10.58 5.84
C PRO A 71 -0.34 -10.30 6.38
N PRO A 72 0.03 -10.83 7.55
CA PRO A 72 1.32 -10.59 8.18
C PRO A 72 2.50 -11.15 7.38
N GLU A 73 2.26 -12.08 6.46
CA GLU A 73 3.26 -12.68 5.56
C GLU A 73 3.67 -11.72 4.44
N ALA A 74 2.81 -10.78 4.04
CA ALA A 74 3.17 -9.76 3.07
C ALA A 74 4.38 -8.96 3.56
N ASN A 75 5.33 -8.69 2.68
CA ASN A 75 6.54 -7.96 3.02
C ASN A 75 6.47 -6.52 2.52
N ILE A 76 6.07 -5.59 3.40
CA ILE A 76 5.85 -4.18 3.04
C ILE A 76 6.85 -3.28 3.78
N GLY A 77 7.53 -2.46 3.01
CA GLY A 77 8.50 -1.47 3.48
C GLY A 77 7.89 -0.40 4.39
N LYS A 78 8.70 0.53 4.86
CA LYS A 78 8.27 1.64 5.73
C LYS A 78 7.53 2.72 4.95
N GLY A 79 6.74 3.52 5.66
CA GLY A 79 6.05 4.66 5.08
C GLY A 79 4.88 4.26 4.17
N LEU A 80 4.21 3.15 4.42
CA LEU A 80 2.97 2.82 3.71
C LEU A 80 1.90 3.85 4.08
N LEU A 81 1.28 4.43 3.06
CA LEU A 81 0.14 5.33 3.20
C LEU A 81 -1.09 4.72 2.50
N ILE A 82 -2.17 4.56 3.22
CA ILE A 82 -3.45 4.15 2.66
C ILE A 82 -4.39 5.33 2.65
N ASN A 83 -4.80 5.74 1.44
CA ASN A 83 -5.77 6.78 1.22
C ASN A 83 -7.17 6.18 1.14
N HIS A 84 -8.10 6.71 1.95
CA HIS A 84 -9.45 6.19 2.08
C HIS A 84 -9.46 4.77 2.66
N PHE A 85 -10.62 4.15 2.76
CA PHE A 85 -10.81 2.83 3.32
C PHE A 85 -11.63 1.94 2.40
N GLY A 86 -11.60 0.64 2.68
CA GLY A 86 -12.46 -0.34 2.05
C GLY A 86 -11.91 -0.95 0.77
N GLY A 87 -12.20 -2.23 0.61
CA GLY A 87 -11.96 -3.00 -0.60
C GLY A 87 -10.49 -3.23 -0.96
N ILE A 88 -9.54 -2.99 -0.04
CA ILE A 88 -8.12 -3.28 -0.29
C ILE A 88 -7.83 -4.72 0.10
N ILE A 89 -7.28 -5.48 -0.86
CA ILE A 89 -6.86 -6.86 -0.65
C ILE A 89 -5.41 -7.01 -1.10
N ILE A 90 -4.55 -7.36 -0.16
CA ILE A 90 -3.14 -7.66 -0.42
C ILE A 90 -2.93 -9.14 -0.12
N ASN A 91 -2.33 -9.87 -1.05
CA ASN A 91 -2.05 -11.29 -0.89
C ASN A 91 -0.74 -11.52 -0.11
N ASP A 92 -0.61 -12.67 0.54
CA ASP A 92 0.47 -13.08 1.45
C ASP A 92 1.87 -12.99 0.83
N GLY A 93 2.03 -13.43 -0.42
CA GLY A 93 3.31 -13.37 -1.14
C GLY A 93 3.70 -11.99 -1.67
N THR A 94 2.92 -10.93 -1.45
CA THR A 94 3.20 -9.59 -1.97
C THR A 94 4.45 -8.99 -1.32
N ARG A 95 5.34 -8.44 -2.16
CA ARG A 95 6.46 -7.61 -1.72
C ARG A 95 6.24 -6.17 -2.17
N MET A 96 6.45 -5.22 -1.28
CA MET A 96 6.30 -3.80 -1.56
C MET A 96 7.44 -3.02 -0.89
N GLY A 97 8.04 -2.11 -1.64
CA GLY A 97 9.11 -1.24 -1.16
C GLY A 97 8.63 -0.14 -0.22
N ASP A 98 9.49 0.82 0.00
CA ASP A 98 9.29 1.94 0.89
C ASP A 98 8.42 3.04 0.27
N PHE A 99 7.71 3.79 1.11
CA PHE A 99 6.97 5.00 0.76
C PHE A 99 5.89 4.83 -0.32
N CYS A 100 5.31 3.65 -0.43
CA CYS A 100 4.18 3.42 -1.32
C CYS A 100 2.89 4.04 -0.81
N THR A 101 1.99 4.37 -1.73
CA THR A 101 0.64 4.85 -1.43
C THR A 101 -0.38 3.97 -2.13
N ILE A 102 -1.41 3.56 -1.42
CA ILE A 102 -2.51 2.74 -1.94
C ILE A 102 -3.84 3.45 -1.69
N SER A 103 -4.67 3.54 -2.71
CA SER A 103 -6.06 4.02 -2.57
C SER A 103 -7.03 2.85 -2.38
N HIS A 104 -8.30 3.16 -2.09
CA HIS A 104 -9.34 2.15 -1.89
C HIS A 104 -9.56 1.23 -3.10
N GLY A 105 -10.12 0.05 -2.88
CA GLY A 105 -10.49 -0.90 -3.95
C GLY A 105 -9.31 -1.58 -4.66
N VAL A 106 -8.08 -1.39 -4.18
CA VAL A 106 -6.88 -1.98 -4.80
C VAL A 106 -6.75 -3.46 -4.45
N THR A 107 -6.37 -4.27 -5.45
CA THR A 107 -6.01 -5.68 -5.25
C THR A 107 -4.58 -5.95 -5.69
N LEU A 108 -3.76 -6.49 -4.80
CA LEU A 108 -2.44 -7.03 -5.09
C LEU A 108 -2.51 -8.55 -4.89
N GLY A 109 -2.48 -9.32 -5.95
CA GLY A 109 -2.79 -10.74 -5.81
C GLY A 109 -2.17 -11.65 -6.87
N ASN A 110 -2.51 -12.92 -6.76
CA ASN A 110 -2.10 -13.94 -7.71
C ASN A 110 -2.96 -13.90 -8.97
N LYS A 111 -2.39 -14.26 -10.10
CA LYS A 111 -3.14 -14.42 -11.35
C LYS A 111 -3.90 -15.76 -11.40
N ARG A 112 -3.44 -16.76 -10.65
CA ARG A 112 -4.03 -18.11 -10.58
C ARG A 112 -3.91 -18.62 -9.14
N PRO A 113 -4.78 -19.54 -8.68
CA PRO A 113 -4.60 -20.19 -7.40
C PRO A 113 -3.21 -20.83 -7.26
N GLY A 114 -2.54 -20.63 -6.12
CA GLY A 114 -1.17 -21.10 -5.88
C GLY A 114 -0.08 -20.36 -6.64
N GLY A 115 -0.42 -19.35 -7.45
CA GLY A 115 0.54 -18.51 -8.16
C GLY A 115 1.26 -17.55 -7.22
N ARG A 116 2.29 -16.86 -7.76
CA ARG A 116 3.04 -15.83 -7.02
C ARG A 116 2.34 -14.48 -7.08
N SER A 117 2.57 -13.70 -6.05
CA SER A 117 2.09 -12.32 -5.90
C SER A 117 3.09 -11.31 -6.46
N PRO A 118 2.64 -10.08 -6.76
CA PRO A 118 3.50 -9.06 -7.35
C PRO A 118 4.57 -8.53 -6.40
N ALA A 119 5.66 -8.05 -7.01
CA ALA A 119 6.69 -7.24 -6.36
C ALA A 119 6.56 -5.78 -6.80
N ILE A 120 6.37 -4.89 -5.84
CA ILE A 120 6.20 -3.44 -6.04
C ILE A 120 7.45 -2.73 -5.53
N GLY A 121 8.01 -1.83 -6.31
CA GLY A 121 9.17 -1.02 -5.96
C GLY A 121 8.86 0.07 -4.90
N ASN A 122 9.78 1.01 -4.79
CA ASN A 122 9.67 2.13 -3.86
C ASN A 122 8.90 3.31 -4.48
N ASN A 123 8.27 4.15 -3.64
CA ASN A 123 7.54 5.35 -4.05
C ASN A 123 6.49 5.07 -5.14
N VAL A 124 5.80 3.94 -5.09
CA VAL A 124 4.74 3.62 -6.04
C VAL A 124 3.41 4.13 -5.52
N TYR A 125 2.70 4.88 -6.35
CA TYR A 125 1.32 5.29 -6.11
C TYR A 125 0.36 4.37 -6.85
N ILE A 126 -0.58 3.78 -6.14
CA ILE A 126 -1.59 2.87 -6.69
C ILE A 126 -2.96 3.50 -6.48
N ALA A 127 -3.53 4.01 -7.57
CA ALA A 127 -4.81 4.70 -7.55
C ALA A 127 -5.99 3.74 -7.31
N ALA A 128 -7.16 4.33 -7.03
CA ALA A 128 -8.36 3.61 -6.66
C ALA A 128 -8.76 2.53 -7.67
N GLY A 129 -9.16 1.36 -7.16
CA GLY A 129 -9.66 0.26 -7.96
C GLY A 129 -8.62 -0.52 -8.76
N ALA A 130 -7.35 -0.12 -8.77
CA ALA A 130 -6.31 -0.81 -9.56
C ALA A 130 -6.12 -2.27 -9.11
N LYS A 131 -5.88 -3.17 -10.08
CA LYS A 131 -5.63 -4.59 -9.88
C LYS A 131 -4.23 -4.93 -10.43
N ILE A 132 -3.35 -5.40 -9.56
CA ILE A 132 -1.98 -5.79 -9.92
C ILE A 132 -1.85 -7.28 -9.64
N LEU A 133 -1.76 -8.10 -10.69
CA LEU A 133 -2.00 -9.53 -10.59
C LEU A 133 -0.86 -10.35 -11.19
N GLY A 134 -0.36 -11.32 -10.41
CA GLY A 134 0.59 -12.34 -10.85
C GLY A 134 2.03 -12.09 -10.41
N ASP A 135 2.93 -12.94 -10.86
CA ASP A 135 4.40 -12.87 -10.62
C ASP A 135 5.02 -11.80 -11.52
N ILE A 136 4.75 -10.55 -11.20
CA ILE A 136 5.20 -9.38 -11.97
C ILE A 136 5.91 -8.38 -11.06
N THR A 137 6.74 -7.54 -11.67
CA THR A 137 7.48 -6.48 -10.97
C THR A 137 7.04 -5.11 -11.47
N ILE A 138 6.67 -4.23 -10.55
CA ILE A 138 6.48 -2.81 -10.80
C ILE A 138 7.74 -2.08 -10.30
N GLY A 139 8.40 -1.35 -11.18
CA GLY A 139 9.62 -0.59 -10.82
C GLY A 139 9.33 0.57 -9.85
N ASP A 140 10.40 1.22 -9.39
CA ASP A 140 10.31 2.37 -8.49
C ASP A 140 9.67 3.60 -9.17
N ASN A 141 9.11 4.50 -8.38
CA ASN A 141 8.56 5.78 -8.82
C ASN A 141 7.48 5.61 -9.92
N CYS A 142 6.61 4.63 -9.80
CA CYS A 142 5.51 4.40 -10.72
C CYS A 142 4.19 4.97 -10.19
N ILE A 143 3.34 5.39 -11.11
CA ILE A 143 1.95 5.77 -10.84
C ILE A 143 1.05 4.80 -11.58
N ILE A 144 0.27 4.02 -10.84
CA ILE A 144 -0.74 3.12 -11.39
C ILE A 144 -2.08 3.86 -11.39
N GLY A 145 -2.62 4.09 -12.57
CA GLY A 145 -3.88 4.80 -12.76
C GLY A 145 -5.09 4.08 -12.17
N ALA A 146 -6.15 4.84 -11.91
CA ALA A 146 -7.39 4.29 -11.37
C ALA A 146 -7.97 3.19 -12.27
N ASN A 147 -8.46 2.12 -11.65
CA ASN A 147 -9.03 0.94 -12.33
C ASN A 147 -8.09 0.25 -13.34
N ALA A 148 -6.81 0.53 -13.31
CA ALA A 148 -5.86 -0.16 -14.17
C ALA A 148 -5.74 -1.66 -13.81
N VAL A 149 -5.66 -2.53 -14.81
CA VAL A 149 -5.44 -3.98 -14.62
C VAL A 149 -4.05 -4.35 -15.14
N VAL A 150 -3.11 -4.47 -14.22
CA VAL A 150 -1.70 -4.74 -14.50
C VAL A 150 -1.41 -6.23 -14.38
N MET A 151 -1.08 -6.87 -15.48
CA MET A 151 -0.79 -8.31 -15.57
C MET A 151 0.59 -8.63 -16.16
N GLY A 152 1.42 -7.61 -16.36
CA GLY A 152 2.80 -7.72 -16.83
C GLY A 152 3.71 -6.77 -16.07
N SER A 153 5.01 -7.09 -16.04
CA SER A 153 6.00 -6.23 -15.37
C SER A 153 6.10 -4.86 -16.04
N MET A 154 6.31 -3.84 -15.23
CA MET A 154 6.36 -2.43 -15.66
C MET A 154 7.67 -1.78 -15.23
N PRO A 155 8.31 -1.00 -16.11
CA PRO A 155 9.56 -0.33 -15.80
C PRO A 155 9.36 0.78 -14.76
N ALA A 156 10.45 1.15 -14.08
CA ALA A 156 10.48 2.28 -13.17
C ALA A 156 10.17 3.62 -13.88
N ASN A 157 9.84 4.62 -13.08
CA ASN A 157 9.60 6.00 -13.52
C ASN A 157 8.50 6.09 -14.60
N SER A 158 7.36 5.43 -14.37
CA SER A 158 6.31 5.31 -15.39
C SER A 158 4.92 5.61 -14.84
N ILE A 159 4.09 6.22 -15.68
CA ILE A 159 2.64 6.24 -15.50
C ILE A 159 2.06 5.05 -16.27
N ILE A 160 1.28 4.25 -15.59
CA ILE A 160 0.74 2.97 -16.06
C ILE A 160 -0.77 3.02 -15.91
N ALA A 161 -1.52 2.82 -17.01
CA ALA A 161 -2.98 2.88 -16.98
C ALA A 161 -3.62 1.96 -18.02
N GLY A 162 -4.92 1.71 -17.89
CA GLY A 162 -5.73 0.97 -18.84
C GLY A 162 -6.01 -0.49 -18.46
N ILE A 163 -6.81 -1.18 -19.30
CA ILE A 163 -7.24 -2.58 -19.18
C ILE A 163 -7.09 -3.25 -20.57
N PRO A 164 -6.06 -4.08 -20.81
CA PRO A 164 -4.89 -4.31 -19.95
C PRO A 164 -4.01 -3.06 -19.85
N ALA A 165 -3.35 -2.90 -18.70
CA ALA A 165 -2.53 -1.71 -18.43
C ALA A 165 -1.26 -1.67 -19.28
N LYS A 166 -0.93 -0.44 -19.73
CA LYS A 166 0.27 -0.13 -20.50
C LYS A 166 0.98 1.09 -19.93
N VAL A 167 2.25 1.25 -20.26
CA VAL A 167 3.00 2.49 -19.97
C VAL A 167 2.44 3.60 -20.84
N MET A 168 1.89 4.64 -20.20
CA MET A 168 1.33 5.81 -20.85
C MET A 168 2.37 6.93 -21.01
N LYS A 169 3.22 7.09 -20.00
CA LYS A 169 4.31 8.07 -19.95
C LYS A 169 5.47 7.53 -19.15
N LYS A 170 6.68 7.92 -19.48
CA LYS A 170 7.88 7.74 -18.64
C LYS A 170 8.32 9.09 -18.10
N PHE A 171 8.78 9.09 -16.86
CA PHE A 171 9.44 10.24 -16.26
C PHE A 171 10.94 10.19 -16.58
N ASP A 172 11.50 11.33 -16.93
CA ASP A 172 12.94 11.43 -17.20
C ASP A 172 13.77 11.31 -15.92
N ASN A 173 13.19 11.76 -14.80
CA ASN A 173 13.84 11.70 -13.50
C ASN A 173 12.83 11.68 -12.34
N LYS A 174 13.35 11.48 -11.11
CA LYS A 174 12.55 11.42 -9.89
C LYS A 174 11.88 12.76 -9.53
N ASN A 175 12.40 13.90 -10.00
CA ASN A 175 11.80 15.19 -9.70
C ASN A 175 10.51 15.38 -10.49
N GLU A 176 10.51 15.01 -11.76
CA GLU A 176 9.28 15.01 -12.59
C GLU A 176 8.18 14.14 -11.99
N TYR A 177 8.52 12.94 -11.46
CA TYR A 177 7.57 12.12 -10.70
C TYR A 177 7.00 12.86 -9.49
N LYS A 178 7.85 13.57 -8.73
CA LYS A 178 7.42 14.31 -7.54
C LYS A 178 6.52 15.49 -7.90
N GLU A 179 6.88 16.25 -8.91
CA GLU A 179 6.06 17.35 -9.42
C GLU A 179 4.67 16.83 -9.81
N PHE A 180 4.61 15.81 -10.65
CA PHE A 180 3.35 15.20 -11.07
C PHE A 180 2.50 14.67 -9.90
N TYR A 181 3.12 14.12 -8.85
CA TYR A 181 2.42 13.51 -7.73
C TYR A 181 2.00 14.52 -6.65
N TYR A 182 2.71 15.64 -6.51
CA TYR A 182 2.49 16.62 -5.45
C TYR A 182 1.91 17.96 -5.94
N GLU A 183 1.65 18.11 -7.23
CA GLU A 183 1.02 19.30 -7.82
C GLU A 183 -0.52 19.36 -7.63
N GLU A 184 -1.10 18.49 -6.80
CA GLU A 184 -2.52 18.54 -6.42
C GLU A 184 -2.74 19.08 -5.00
#